data_0e5e630eb9c938e05c2ae81b98b30223
#
_entry.id   0e5e630eb9c938e05c2ae81b98b30223
#
_cell.length_a   1.000
_cell.length_b   1.000
_cell.length_c   1.000
_cell.angle_alpha   90.00
_cell.angle_beta   90.00
_cell.angle_gamma   90.00
#
_symmetry.space_group_name_H-M   'P 1'
#
loop_
_entity.id
_entity.type
_entity.pdbx_description
1 polymer ?
#
loop_
_entity_poly.entity_id
_entity_poly.type
_entity_poly.pdbx_seq_one_letter_code
_entity_poly.pdbx_strand_id
1 'polypeptide(L)'
;MFKLSKKLQDLPPYLFLEIDKAKRKARAAGRDIIDLGIGDPDQPTPRHIIEALDQAALDPLNHRYALDQGLPALRRAIAVWYQDRFGVGLNPDSEILPLIGSKEGLAHFPLAFLNPGDYSLVPDPGYPPYKGGTILAGGKPYSLPLREENSFLPELKKIPLGVRKKAKIIFVNYPNNPTSATAEKAFYKELIAFARKNKIIIVSDLAYSEISYDGYRPLSILELEGAREVSLEFHSLSKTYNMTGWRLGWASGNAKLIAALAKVKSNIDSGIFSAVQSAGVAALSGPQEYVKSMCNLYRKRRDCLMEGLDLLGWKAHRPKATFYVWIKVPKATNSIKFAGVLLEKANIVVTPGVGFGRCGEGYIRMALTVSKERIREALERLKKI
;
A
#
# COMPACT_ATOMS: atom_id res chain seq x y z
N MET A 1 32.07 20.04 8.23
CA MET A 1 31.28 18.76 8.21
C MET A 1 29.82 19.11 8.19
N PHE A 2 29.04 18.61 7.21
CA PHE A 2 27.63 18.91 7.06
C PHE A 2 26.80 18.11 8.09
N LYS A 3 25.88 18.78 8.81
CA LYS A 3 24.96 18.12 9.74
C LYS A 3 23.62 17.87 9.04
N LEU A 4 23.10 16.64 9.17
CA LEU A 4 21.77 16.29 8.70
C LEU A 4 20.71 17.03 9.53
N SER A 5 19.58 17.36 8.89
CA SER A 5 18.44 17.91 9.63
C SER A 5 17.91 16.92 10.66
N LYS A 6 17.33 17.43 11.75
CA LYS A 6 16.72 16.58 12.79
C LYS A 6 15.65 15.64 12.21
N LYS A 7 14.81 16.11 11.31
CA LYS A 7 13.79 15.29 10.64
C LYS A 7 14.39 14.08 9.93
N LEU A 8 15.56 14.24 9.29
CA LEU A 8 16.21 13.14 8.58
C LEU A 8 16.87 12.16 9.56
N GLN A 9 17.40 12.65 10.68
CA GLN A 9 17.94 11.80 11.75
C GLN A 9 16.86 10.99 12.48
N ASP A 10 15.64 11.53 12.59
CA ASP A 10 14.50 10.90 13.25
C ASP A 10 13.84 9.81 12.38
N LEU A 11 14.17 9.73 11.07
CA LEU A 11 13.67 8.68 10.20
C LEU A 11 14.24 7.32 10.60
N PRO A 12 13.41 6.28 10.76
CA PRO A 12 13.89 4.94 11.04
C PRO A 12 14.71 4.40 9.86
N PRO A 13 15.68 3.50 10.11
CA PRO A 13 16.35 2.77 9.04
C PRO A 13 15.35 2.09 8.12
N TYR A 14 15.58 2.18 6.80
CA TYR A 14 14.70 1.54 5.82
C TYR A 14 15.14 0.09 5.60
N LEU A 15 14.59 -0.83 6.40
CA LEU A 15 15.00 -2.24 6.46
C LEU A 15 14.99 -2.95 5.09
N PHE A 16 14.12 -2.52 4.17
CA PHE A 16 14.09 -3.06 2.81
C PHE A 16 15.40 -2.90 2.03
N LEU A 17 16.19 -1.84 2.31
CA LEU A 17 17.51 -1.66 1.72
C LEU A 17 18.51 -2.70 2.22
N GLU A 18 18.46 -3.05 3.51
CA GLU A 18 19.35 -4.06 4.09
C GLU A 18 19.02 -5.45 3.56
N ILE A 19 17.73 -5.76 3.42
CA ILE A 19 17.27 -7.02 2.79
C ILE A 19 17.76 -7.10 1.34
N ASP A 20 17.66 -6.02 0.58
CA ASP A 20 18.12 -5.97 -0.82
C ASP A 20 19.64 -6.16 -0.91
N LYS A 21 20.42 -5.53 -0.03
CA LYS A 21 21.87 -5.75 0.05
C LYS A 21 22.22 -7.22 0.35
N ALA A 22 21.55 -7.83 1.33
CA ALA A 22 21.77 -9.24 1.68
C ALA A 22 21.42 -10.17 0.50
N LYS A 23 20.30 -9.90 -0.18
CA LYS A 23 19.88 -10.62 -1.38
C LYS A 23 20.90 -10.51 -2.52
N ARG A 24 21.37 -9.29 -2.83
CA ARG A 24 22.39 -9.07 -3.88
C ARG A 24 23.68 -9.82 -3.57
N LYS A 25 24.14 -9.79 -2.32
CA LYS A 25 25.33 -10.54 -1.87
C LYS A 25 25.14 -12.03 -2.09
N ALA A 26 23.98 -12.59 -1.73
CA ALA A 26 23.70 -14.01 -1.90
C ALA A 26 23.64 -14.42 -3.39
N ARG A 27 23.02 -13.59 -4.25
CA ARG A 27 23.00 -13.82 -5.71
C ARG A 27 24.41 -13.73 -6.33
N ALA A 28 25.21 -12.77 -5.91
CA ALA A 28 26.59 -12.65 -6.39
C ALA A 28 27.47 -13.87 -5.99
N ALA A 29 27.12 -14.58 -4.91
CA ALA A 29 27.73 -15.84 -4.52
C ALA A 29 27.16 -17.06 -5.28
N GLY A 30 26.41 -16.87 -6.36
CA GLY A 30 25.84 -17.95 -7.18
C GLY A 30 24.64 -18.68 -6.56
N ARG A 31 24.06 -18.15 -5.47
CA ARG A 31 22.94 -18.81 -4.79
C ARG A 31 21.62 -18.57 -5.55
N ASP A 32 20.86 -19.66 -5.75
CA ASP A 32 19.51 -19.58 -6.32
C ASP A 32 18.51 -19.11 -5.24
N ILE A 33 18.17 -17.82 -5.29
CA ILE A 33 17.31 -17.14 -4.31
C ILE A 33 15.85 -17.13 -4.76
N ILE A 34 14.95 -17.61 -3.90
CA ILE A 34 13.51 -17.43 -4.04
C ILE A 34 13.10 -16.19 -3.24
N ASP A 35 12.71 -15.12 -3.93
CA ASP A 35 12.39 -13.84 -3.30
C ASP A 35 10.87 -13.74 -3.02
N LEU A 36 10.46 -14.05 -1.80
CA LEU A 36 9.11 -13.86 -1.27
C LEU A 36 9.00 -12.56 -0.43
N GLY A 37 10.04 -11.72 -0.42
CA GLY A 37 10.07 -10.50 0.39
C GLY A 37 9.44 -9.29 -0.30
N ILE A 38 9.58 -9.16 -1.61
CA ILE A 38 9.15 -7.98 -2.37
C ILE A 38 7.74 -8.16 -2.91
N GLY A 39 6.86 -7.21 -2.58
CA GLY A 39 5.51 -7.11 -3.14
C GLY A 39 5.50 -6.39 -4.49
N ASP A 40 6.19 -6.94 -5.47
CA ASP A 40 6.26 -6.43 -6.83
C ASP A 40 5.68 -7.47 -7.80
N PRO A 41 4.50 -7.21 -8.41
CA PRO A 41 3.89 -8.12 -9.37
C PRO A 41 4.84 -8.59 -10.46
N ASP A 42 4.84 -9.89 -10.72
CA ASP A 42 5.76 -10.56 -11.66
C ASP A 42 5.19 -10.76 -13.07
N GLN A 43 3.93 -10.39 -13.27
CA GLN A 43 3.30 -10.48 -14.60
C GLN A 43 3.42 -9.14 -15.33
N PRO A 44 3.45 -9.14 -16.69
CA PRO A 44 3.53 -7.92 -17.47
C PRO A 44 2.26 -7.07 -17.34
N THR A 45 2.40 -5.78 -17.57
CA THR A 45 1.27 -4.87 -17.81
C THR A 45 0.49 -5.34 -19.06
N PRO A 46 -0.87 -5.27 -19.05
CA PRO A 46 -1.69 -5.64 -20.21
C PRO A 46 -1.31 -4.92 -21.50
N ARG A 47 -1.35 -5.65 -22.61
CA ARG A 47 -0.89 -5.15 -23.91
C ARG A 47 -1.58 -3.87 -24.38
N HIS A 48 -2.92 -3.78 -24.22
CA HIS A 48 -3.69 -2.58 -24.59
C HIS A 48 -3.24 -1.32 -23.83
N ILE A 49 -2.74 -1.47 -22.59
CA ILE A 49 -2.21 -0.36 -21.77
C ILE A 49 -0.83 0.07 -22.32
N ILE A 50 0.00 -0.91 -22.70
CA ILE A 50 1.32 -0.65 -23.31
C ILE A 50 1.16 0.06 -24.65
N GLU A 51 0.24 -0.42 -25.50
CA GLU A 51 -0.07 0.18 -26.80
C GLU A 51 -0.58 1.63 -26.65
N ALA A 52 -1.42 1.89 -25.64
CA ALA A 52 -1.87 3.25 -25.36
C ALA A 52 -0.74 4.18 -24.90
N LEU A 53 0.24 3.66 -24.13
CA LEU A 53 1.45 4.41 -23.78
C LEU A 53 2.26 4.75 -25.03
N ASP A 54 2.53 3.74 -25.88
CA ASP A 54 3.33 3.89 -27.07
C ASP A 54 2.74 4.95 -28.02
N GLN A 55 1.46 4.85 -28.31
CA GLN A 55 0.75 5.83 -29.14
C GLN A 55 0.80 7.24 -28.53
N ALA A 56 0.56 7.36 -27.25
CA ALA A 56 0.60 8.68 -26.58
C ALA A 56 2.02 9.24 -26.49
N ALA A 57 3.05 8.40 -26.42
CA ALA A 57 4.45 8.85 -26.40
C ALA A 57 4.94 9.40 -27.75
N LEU A 58 4.29 9.02 -28.84
CA LEU A 58 4.58 9.56 -30.19
C LEU A 58 3.99 10.96 -30.40
N ASP A 59 3.02 11.37 -29.61
CA ASP A 59 2.44 12.72 -29.70
C ASP A 59 3.36 13.76 -29.03
N PRO A 60 3.95 14.72 -29.77
CA PRO A 60 4.86 15.71 -29.22
C PRO A 60 4.18 16.65 -28.20
N LEU A 61 2.87 16.76 -28.19
CA LEU A 61 2.15 17.54 -27.18
C LEU A 61 2.27 16.95 -25.78
N ASN A 62 2.45 15.62 -25.69
CA ASN A 62 2.66 14.92 -24.43
C ASN A 62 4.09 15.09 -23.87
N HIS A 63 5.04 15.64 -24.62
CA HIS A 63 6.41 15.89 -24.14
C HIS A 63 6.53 17.16 -23.31
N ARG A 64 5.48 17.96 -23.21
CA ARG A 64 5.44 19.18 -22.41
C ARG A 64 5.13 18.85 -20.96
N TYR A 65 5.37 19.80 -20.06
CA TYR A 65 4.96 19.68 -18.67
C TYR A 65 3.48 19.29 -18.59
N ALA A 66 3.19 18.23 -17.85
CA ALA A 66 1.82 17.89 -17.49
C ALA A 66 1.29 18.97 -16.52
N LEU A 67 -0.01 19.20 -16.55
CA LEU A 67 -0.65 20.03 -15.54
C LEU A 67 -0.58 19.32 -14.18
N ASP A 68 -0.32 20.06 -13.10
CA ASP A 68 -0.22 19.54 -11.73
C ASP A 68 -1.44 18.72 -11.32
N GLN A 69 -2.63 19.13 -11.83
CA GLN A 69 -3.89 18.43 -11.59
C GLN A 69 -4.10 17.17 -12.45
N GLY A 70 -3.15 16.87 -13.34
CA GLY A 70 -3.25 15.77 -14.29
C GLY A 70 -4.25 16.01 -15.44
N LEU A 71 -4.22 15.09 -16.44
CA LEU A 71 -5.10 15.19 -17.61
C LEU A 71 -6.58 15.10 -17.22
N PRO A 72 -7.45 15.98 -17.77
CA PRO A 72 -8.90 15.90 -17.55
C PRO A 72 -9.49 14.55 -17.95
N ALA A 73 -8.95 13.90 -19.01
CA ALA A 73 -9.38 12.58 -19.44
C ALA A 73 -9.13 11.51 -18.37
N LEU A 74 -7.97 11.55 -17.69
CA LEU A 74 -7.67 10.62 -16.61
C LEU A 74 -8.57 10.85 -15.39
N ARG A 75 -8.81 12.10 -14.99
CA ARG A 75 -9.70 12.39 -13.87
C ARG A 75 -11.12 11.93 -14.13
N ARG A 76 -11.62 12.12 -15.37
CA ARG A 76 -12.95 11.57 -15.78
C ARG A 76 -12.97 10.04 -15.77
N ALA A 77 -11.93 9.38 -16.27
CA ALA A 77 -11.85 7.92 -16.23
C ALA A 77 -11.86 7.38 -14.79
N ILE A 78 -11.14 8.04 -13.87
CA ILE A 78 -11.17 7.71 -12.43
C ILE A 78 -12.58 7.90 -11.84
N ALA A 79 -13.28 9.01 -12.17
CA ALA A 79 -14.63 9.26 -11.69
C ALA A 79 -15.63 8.18 -12.16
N VAL A 80 -15.56 7.79 -13.44
CA VAL A 80 -16.38 6.71 -14.01
C VAL A 80 -16.06 5.38 -13.31
N TRP A 81 -14.78 5.06 -13.14
CA TRP A 81 -14.35 3.85 -12.44
C TRP A 81 -14.88 3.78 -10.99
N TYR A 82 -14.87 4.90 -10.25
CA TYR A 82 -15.46 4.97 -8.90
C TYR A 82 -16.98 4.73 -8.93
N GLN A 83 -17.67 5.31 -9.90
CA GLN A 83 -19.10 5.11 -10.05
C GLN A 83 -19.43 3.64 -10.32
N ASP A 84 -18.72 3.00 -11.26
CA ASP A 84 -18.96 1.62 -11.66
C ASP A 84 -18.57 0.61 -10.57
N ARG A 85 -17.44 0.88 -9.91
CA ARG A 85 -16.84 -0.05 -8.94
C ARG A 85 -17.45 0.04 -7.54
N PHE A 86 -17.77 1.24 -7.09
CA PHE A 86 -18.22 1.53 -5.73
C PHE A 86 -19.58 2.24 -5.64
N GLY A 87 -20.17 2.65 -6.74
CA GLY A 87 -21.38 3.46 -6.74
C GLY A 87 -21.16 4.88 -6.22
N VAL A 88 -19.92 5.36 -6.27
CA VAL A 88 -19.52 6.67 -5.72
C VAL A 88 -19.31 7.67 -6.85
N GLY A 89 -20.21 8.64 -6.99
CA GLY A 89 -20.03 9.76 -7.92
C GLY A 89 -19.01 10.76 -7.37
N LEU A 90 -17.99 11.11 -8.13
CA LEU A 90 -16.94 12.08 -7.77
C LEU A 90 -16.89 13.19 -8.83
N ASN A 91 -16.66 14.44 -8.37
CA ASN A 91 -16.37 15.53 -9.28
C ASN A 91 -14.91 15.42 -9.76
N PRO A 92 -14.66 15.19 -11.08
CA PRO A 92 -13.31 14.99 -11.60
C PRO A 92 -12.42 16.23 -11.46
N ASP A 93 -12.97 17.42 -11.33
CA ASP A 93 -12.19 18.67 -11.29
C ASP A 93 -11.80 19.11 -9.88
N SER A 94 -12.49 18.61 -8.85
CA SER A 94 -12.27 19.06 -7.47
C SER A 94 -12.02 17.92 -6.47
N GLU A 95 -12.44 16.68 -6.77
CA GLU A 95 -12.39 15.55 -5.84
C GLU A 95 -11.42 14.46 -6.27
N ILE A 96 -10.62 14.68 -7.32
CA ILE A 96 -9.64 13.71 -7.85
C ILE A 96 -8.33 14.43 -8.16
N LEU A 97 -7.22 13.81 -7.71
CA LEU A 97 -5.86 14.28 -8.00
C LEU A 97 -4.97 13.09 -8.41
N PRO A 98 -4.53 13.00 -9.68
CA PRO A 98 -3.50 12.07 -10.12
C PRO A 98 -2.15 12.31 -9.43
N LEU A 99 -1.42 11.22 -9.12
CA LEU A 99 -0.21 11.21 -8.32
C LEU A 99 0.88 10.36 -8.97
N ILE A 100 2.14 10.71 -8.78
CA ILE A 100 3.31 9.89 -9.16
C ILE A 100 3.39 8.63 -8.28
N GLY A 101 2.34 7.79 -8.41
CA GLY A 101 2.00 6.68 -7.52
C GLY A 101 1.45 7.15 -6.17
N SER A 102 0.60 6.33 -5.55
CA SER A 102 -0.04 6.68 -4.26
C SER A 102 0.97 6.99 -3.14
N LYS A 103 2.16 6.39 -3.17
CA LYS A 103 3.22 6.63 -2.17
C LYS A 103 3.61 8.09 -2.05
N GLU A 104 3.69 8.81 -3.17
CA GLU A 104 3.99 10.25 -3.18
C GLU A 104 2.96 11.00 -2.35
N GLY A 105 1.69 10.87 -2.69
CA GLY A 105 0.62 11.58 -1.98
C GLY A 105 0.50 11.20 -0.51
N LEU A 106 0.65 9.91 -0.18
CA LEU A 106 0.63 9.42 1.21
C LEU A 106 1.77 10.03 2.06
N ALA A 107 2.95 10.23 1.45
CA ALA A 107 4.10 10.83 2.13
C ALA A 107 3.99 12.36 2.22
N HIS A 108 3.39 13.02 1.22
CA HIS A 108 3.29 14.47 1.14
C HIS A 108 2.05 15.04 1.83
N PHE A 109 0.95 14.27 1.93
CA PHE A 109 -0.28 14.74 2.55
C PHE A 109 -0.09 15.31 3.96
N PRO A 110 0.73 14.72 4.84
CA PRO A 110 1.01 15.29 6.16
C PRO A 110 1.57 16.71 6.15
N LEU A 111 2.29 17.11 5.09
CA LEU A 111 2.84 18.48 4.95
C LEU A 111 1.75 19.56 4.91
N ALA A 112 0.55 19.20 4.43
CA ALA A 112 -0.57 20.13 4.34
C ALA A 112 -1.26 20.40 5.69
N PHE A 113 -1.12 19.50 6.69
CA PHE A 113 -1.99 19.54 7.87
C PHE A 113 -1.26 19.42 9.22
N LEU A 114 0.04 19.07 9.23
CA LEU A 114 0.78 18.90 10.47
C LEU A 114 1.68 20.08 10.78
N ASN A 115 1.62 20.53 12.02
CA ASN A 115 2.56 21.44 12.63
C ASN A 115 3.41 20.71 13.70
N PRO A 116 4.54 21.29 14.15
CA PRO A 116 5.27 20.75 15.28
C PRO A 116 4.38 20.56 16.51
N GLY A 117 4.37 19.34 17.05
CA GLY A 117 3.52 18.97 18.19
C GLY A 117 2.22 18.25 17.83
N ASP A 118 1.76 18.32 16.57
CA ASP A 118 0.62 17.55 16.09
C ASP A 118 0.96 16.06 15.92
N TYR A 119 -0.07 15.22 15.98
CA TYR A 119 0.06 13.78 15.77
C TYR A 119 -0.58 13.30 14.47
N SER A 120 0.04 12.31 13.83
CA SER A 120 -0.65 11.36 12.96
C SER A 120 -0.81 10.03 13.69
N LEU A 121 -2.01 9.46 13.61
CA LEU A 121 -2.31 8.11 14.09
C LEU A 121 -1.91 7.12 12.99
N VAL A 122 -0.90 6.30 13.26
CA VAL A 122 -0.23 5.47 12.25
C VAL A 122 -0.36 3.98 12.61
N PRO A 123 -0.88 3.12 11.73
CA PRO A 123 -0.95 1.68 11.98
C PRO A 123 0.44 1.07 12.23
N ASP A 124 0.52 0.15 13.19
CA ASP A 124 1.74 -0.56 13.56
C ASP A 124 1.41 -2.06 13.81
N PRO A 125 1.81 -2.98 12.91
CA PRO A 125 2.60 -2.77 11.71
C PRO A 125 1.87 -1.98 10.63
N GLY A 126 2.61 -1.22 9.80
CA GLY A 126 2.03 -0.39 8.74
C GLY A 126 3.03 -0.06 7.63
N TYR A 127 2.54 0.52 6.56
CA TYR A 127 3.37 0.92 5.44
C TYR A 127 4.30 2.08 5.82
N PRO A 128 5.63 1.95 5.64
CA PRO A 128 6.60 2.92 6.17
C PRO A 128 6.37 4.40 5.81
N PRO A 129 5.84 4.76 4.63
CA PRO A 129 5.59 6.16 4.27
C PRO A 129 4.64 6.92 5.20
N TYR A 130 3.72 6.26 5.89
CA TYR A 130 2.83 6.94 6.83
C TYR A 130 3.63 7.58 7.98
N LYS A 131 4.54 6.79 8.57
CA LYS A 131 5.45 7.27 9.63
C LYS A 131 6.47 8.26 9.07
N GLY A 132 7.09 7.93 7.94
CA GLY A 132 8.09 8.77 7.30
C GLY A 132 7.54 10.14 6.89
N GLY A 133 6.39 10.19 6.22
CA GLY A 133 5.72 11.44 5.83
C GLY A 133 5.34 12.30 7.03
N THR A 134 4.85 11.66 8.11
CA THR A 134 4.56 12.37 9.38
C THR A 134 5.79 13.06 9.96
N ILE A 135 6.94 12.36 10.03
CA ILE A 135 8.20 12.91 10.55
C ILE A 135 8.71 14.04 9.66
N LEU A 136 8.71 13.83 8.34
CA LEU A 136 9.15 14.85 7.38
C LEU A 136 8.29 16.11 7.43
N ALA A 137 7.00 15.98 7.71
CA ALA A 137 6.11 17.11 7.95
C ALA A 137 6.35 17.82 9.30
N GLY A 138 7.19 17.26 10.19
CA GLY A 138 7.46 17.80 11.52
C GLY A 138 6.46 17.37 12.60
N GLY A 139 5.49 16.51 12.24
CA GLY A 139 4.55 15.91 13.17
C GLY A 139 5.13 14.71 13.93
N LYS A 140 4.37 14.19 14.88
CA LYS A 140 4.74 13.02 15.69
C LYS A 140 3.87 11.81 15.29
N PRO A 141 4.44 10.69 14.85
CA PRO A 141 3.69 9.47 14.62
C PRO A 141 3.28 8.83 15.96
N TYR A 142 1.97 8.62 16.17
CA TYR A 142 1.44 7.84 17.27
C TYR A 142 1.06 6.46 16.75
N SER A 143 1.73 5.42 17.22
CA SER A 143 1.48 4.04 16.81
C SER A 143 0.11 3.55 17.26
N LEU A 144 -0.66 3.00 16.31
CA LEU A 144 -1.89 2.26 16.54
C LEU A 144 -1.57 0.76 16.42
N PRO A 145 -1.45 0.01 17.51
CA PRO A 145 -1.13 -1.41 17.45
C PRO A 145 -2.20 -2.19 16.68
N LEU A 146 -1.78 -2.89 15.62
CA LEU A 146 -2.61 -3.85 14.89
C LEU A 146 -2.27 -5.26 15.39
N ARG A 147 -3.14 -5.82 16.21
CA ARG A 147 -2.92 -7.11 16.85
C ARG A 147 -3.89 -8.16 16.35
N GLU A 148 -3.47 -9.41 16.39
CA GLU A 148 -4.28 -10.55 15.96
C GLU A 148 -5.59 -10.68 16.77
N GLU A 149 -5.54 -10.40 18.07
CA GLU A 149 -6.69 -10.45 18.98
C GLU A 149 -7.82 -9.50 18.53
N ASN A 150 -7.47 -8.45 17.79
CA ASN A 150 -8.43 -7.49 17.23
C ASN A 150 -8.47 -7.57 15.69
N SER A 151 -8.19 -8.74 15.13
CA SER A 151 -8.18 -8.96 13.67
C SER A 151 -7.33 -7.94 12.89
N PHE A 152 -6.25 -7.45 13.51
CA PHE A 152 -5.37 -6.40 12.98
C PHE A 152 -6.10 -5.08 12.66
N LEU A 153 -7.18 -4.76 13.37
CA LEU A 153 -7.84 -3.46 13.34
C LEU A 153 -7.34 -2.58 14.50
N PRO A 154 -7.24 -1.26 14.35
CA PRO A 154 -6.86 -0.37 15.45
C PRO A 154 -8.00 -0.20 16.44
N GLU A 155 -7.68 -0.19 17.74
CA GLU A 155 -8.65 0.02 18.81
C GLU A 155 -8.81 1.52 19.08
N LEU A 156 -9.73 2.18 18.39
CA LEU A 156 -9.92 3.63 18.42
C LEU A 156 -10.23 4.16 19.83
N LYS A 157 -10.94 3.37 20.64
CA LYS A 157 -11.32 3.72 22.01
C LYS A 157 -10.12 3.79 22.96
N LYS A 158 -9.04 3.05 22.68
CA LYS A 158 -7.82 3.01 23.51
C LYS A 158 -6.87 4.20 23.24
N ILE A 159 -7.14 5.04 22.23
CA ILE A 159 -6.32 6.22 21.97
C ILE A 159 -6.51 7.23 23.11
N PRO A 160 -5.43 7.67 23.80
CA PRO A 160 -5.55 8.61 24.92
C PRO A 160 -6.13 9.95 24.50
N LEU A 161 -6.92 10.59 25.37
CA LEU A 161 -7.57 11.86 25.08
C LEU A 161 -6.58 12.97 24.71
N GLY A 162 -5.41 13.02 25.38
CA GLY A 162 -4.36 13.98 25.05
C GLY A 162 -3.78 13.82 23.64
N VAL A 163 -3.74 12.57 23.14
CA VAL A 163 -3.33 12.27 21.75
C VAL A 163 -4.45 12.68 20.79
N ARG A 164 -5.71 12.29 21.07
CA ARG A 164 -6.87 12.64 20.21
C ARG A 164 -6.97 14.16 19.98
N LYS A 165 -6.75 14.98 21.00
CA LYS A 165 -6.81 16.45 20.92
C LYS A 165 -5.74 17.04 19.97
N LYS A 166 -4.60 16.37 19.80
CA LYS A 166 -3.49 16.81 18.96
C LYS A 166 -3.40 16.06 17.62
N ALA A 167 -4.17 14.98 17.45
CA ALA A 167 -4.19 14.22 16.22
C ALA A 167 -4.90 15.01 15.11
N LYS A 168 -4.30 15.03 13.93
CA LYS A 168 -4.85 15.66 12.72
C LYS A 168 -5.19 14.62 11.65
N ILE A 169 -4.45 13.52 11.61
CA ILE A 169 -4.54 12.51 10.57
C ILE A 169 -4.60 11.13 11.23
N ILE A 170 -5.42 10.25 10.68
CA ILE A 170 -5.39 8.81 10.92
C ILE A 170 -5.21 8.09 9.58
N PHE A 171 -4.17 7.26 9.47
CA PHE A 171 -3.96 6.39 8.33
C PHE A 171 -4.63 5.04 8.56
N VAL A 172 -5.31 4.53 7.54
CA VAL A 172 -5.84 3.16 7.49
C VAL A 172 -5.54 2.54 6.14
N ASN A 173 -5.29 1.23 6.11
CA ASN A 173 -5.01 0.49 4.89
C ASN A 173 -5.69 -0.87 4.99
N TYR A 174 -6.79 -1.06 4.27
CA TYR A 174 -7.54 -2.32 4.19
C TYR A 174 -8.10 -2.51 2.78
N PRO A 175 -7.73 -3.60 2.07
CA PRO A 175 -6.88 -4.72 2.51
C PRO A 175 -5.45 -4.30 2.88
N ASN A 176 -4.92 -4.87 3.97
CA ASN A 176 -3.74 -4.35 4.65
C ASN A 176 -2.42 -4.91 4.12
N ASN A 177 -1.44 -4.06 3.98
CA ASN A 177 -0.03 -4.41 3.89
C ASN A 177 0.63 -3.99 5.23
N PRO A 178 1.16 -4.94 6.07
CA PRO A 178 1.60 -6.28 5.66
C PRO A 178 0.67 -7.45 6.04
N THR A 179 -0.36 -7.24 6.86
CA THR A 179 -1.07 -8.31 7.57
C THR A 179 -2.09 -9.06 6.72
N SER A 180 -2.45 -8.52 5.54
CA SER A 180 -3.55 -8.99 4.68
C SER A 180 -4.94 -8.94 5.32
N ALA A 181 -5.05 -8.29 6.48
CA ALA A 181 -6.31 -8.09 7.15
C ALA A 181 -7.28 -7.27 6.29
N THR A 182 -8.56 -7.53 6.48
CA THR A 182 -9.65 -6.82 5.84
C THR A 182 -10.51 -6.13 6.90
N ALA A 183 -11.18 -5.05 6.52
CA ALA A 183 -12.07 -4.33 7.41
C ALA A 183 -13.52 -4.41 6.90
N GLU A 184 -14.44 -4.63 7.83
CA GLU A 184 -15.86 -4.68 7.56
C GLU A 184 -16.51 -3.28 7.67
N LYS A 185 -17.69 -3.11 7.09
CA LYS A 185 -18.44 -1.85 7.10
C LYS A 185 -18.63 -1.25 8.50
N ALA A 186 -18.78 -2.08 9.53
CA ALA A 186 -18.94 -1.66 10.92
C ALA A 186 -17.71 -0.87 11.43
N PHE A 187 -16.50 -1.36 11.14
CA PHE A 187 -15.26 -0.66 11.49
C PHE A 187 -15.17 0.73 10.83
N TYR A 188 -15.48 0.82 9.53
CA TYR A 188 -15.44 2.12 8.85
C TYR A 188 -16.47 3.10 9.39
N LYS A 189 -17.68 2.66 9.79
CA LYS A 189 -18.66 3.52 10.45
C LYS A 189 -18.13 4.05 11.79
N GLU A 190 -17.51 3.19 12.60
CA GLU A 190 -16.88 3.59 13.87
C GLU A 190 -15.74 4.59 13.61
N LEU A 191 -14.90 4.35 12.61
CA LEU A 191 -13.79 5.22 12.22
C LEU A 191 -14.28 6.60 11.77
N ILE A 192 -15.31 6.68 10.94
CA ILE A 192 -15.91 7.94 10.48
C ILE A 192 -16.48 8.73 11.66
N ALA A 193 -17.24 8.08 12.53
CA ALA A 193 -17.79 8.71 13.72
C ALA A 193 -16.68 9.23 14.66
N PHE A 194 -15.63 8.44 14.87
CA PHE A 194 -14.45 8.83 15.64
C PHE A 194 -13.75 10.05 15.02
N ALA A 195 -13.53 10.04 13.72
CA ALA A 195 -12.83 11.10 12.99
C ALA A 195 -13.62 12.41 13.01
N ARG A 196 -14.93 12.37 12.76
CA ARG A 196 -15.83 13.55 12.83
C ARG A 196 -15.84 14.16 14.25
N LYS A 197 -16.01 13.32 15.30
CA LYS A 197 -16.02 13.75 16.70
C LYS A 197 -14.73 14.46 17.11
N ASN A 198 -13.58 13.97 16.63
CA ASN A 198 -12.26 14.45 17.05
C ASN A 198 -11.64 15.42 16.04
N LYS A 199 -12.32 15.75 14.94
CA LYS A 199 -11.82 16.60 13.84
C LYS A 199 -10.50 16.06 13.25
N ILE A 200 -10.44 14.76 13.01
CA ILE A 200 -9.29 14.02 12.47
C ILE A 200 -9.58 13.66 11.01
N ILE A 201 -8.61 13.84 10.13
CA ILE A 201 -8.72 13.48 8.72
C ILE A 201 -8.40 11.99 8.57
N ILE A 202 -9.26 11.25 7.86
CA ILE A 202 -8.99 9.85 7.50
C ILE A 202 -8.25 9.81 6.17
N VAL A 203 -7.08 9.17 6.15
CA VAL A 203 -6.31 8.82 4.96
C VAL A 203 -6.45 7.33 4.74
N SER A 204 -7.29 6.95 3.78
CA SER A 204 -7.55 5.55 3.40
C SER A 204 -6.61 5.15 2.26
N ASP A 205 -5.68 4.23 2.50
CA ASP A 205 -4.83 3.65 1.45
C ASP A 205 -5.48 2.36 0.95
N LEU A 206 -6.03 2.40 -0.26
CA LEU A 206 -6.81 1.31 -0.87
C LEU A 206 -6.11 0.70 -2.10
N ALA A 207 -4.79 0.63 -2.09
CA ALA A 207 -3.98 0.14 -3.21
C ALA A 207 -4.24 -1.34 -3.60
N TYR A 208 -4.93 -2.11 -2.76
CA TYR A 208 -5.21 -3.54 -2.95
C TYR A 208 -6.70 -3.85 -3.16
N SER A 209 -7.53 -2.86 -3.47
CA SER A 209 -8.98 -3.03 -3.68
C SER A 209 -9.32 -4.09 -4.75
N GLU A 210 -8.48 -4.20 -5.78
CA GLU A 210 -8.73 -5.06 -6.93
C GLU A 210 -8.02 -6.42 -6.85
N ILE A 211 -7.36 -6.70 -5.72
CA ILE A 211 -6.74 -8.01 -5.49
C ILE A 211 -7.46 -8.68 -4.32
N SER A 212 -8.51 -9.41 -4.64
CA SER A 212 -9.36 -10.09 -3.66
C SER A 212 -9.78 -11.47 -4.13
N TYR A 213 -10.17 -12.32 -3.19
CA TYR A 213 -10.41 -13.74 -3.39
C TYR A 213 -11.72 -14.18 -2.77
N ASP A 214 -12.23 -15.33 -3.23
CA ASP A 214 -13.33 -16.06 -2.61
C ASP A 214 -14.60 -15.21 -2.42
N GLY A 215 -14.88 -14.33 -3.39
CA GLY A 215 -16.06 -13.46 -3.37
C GLY A 215 -15.97 -12.25 -2.43
N TYR A 216 -14.83 -12.07 -1.71
CA TYR A 216 -14.64 -10.86 -0.91
C TYR A 216 -14.51 -9.63 -1.80
N ARG A 217 -15.30 -8.58 -1.49
CA ARG A 217 -15.26 -7.30 -2.20
C ARG A 217 -14.81 -6.20 -1.25
N PRO A 218 -13.57 -5.66 -1.41
CA PRO A 218 -13.12 -4.51 -0.64
C PRO A 218 -14.04 -3.31 -0.81
N LEU A 219 -14.31 -2.60 0.29
CA LEU A 219 -15.12 -1.39 0.33
C LEU A 219 -14.24 -0.16 0.11
N SER A 220 -14.77 0.86 -0.58
CA SER A 220 -14.28 2.23 -0.48
C SER A 220 -14.87 2.89 0.77
N ILE A 221 -14.07 3.62 1.53
CA ILE A 221 -14.62 4.41 2.64
C ILE A 221 -15.63 5.45 2.13
N LEU A 222 -15.47 5.92 0.89
CA LEU A 222 -16.34 6.92 0.27
C LEU A 222 -17.76 6.40 -0.05
N GLU A 223 -17.99 5.07 0.02
CA GLU A 223 -19.34 4.48 -0.05
C GLU A 223 -20.18 4.80 1.19
N LEU A 224 -19.55 5.25 2.28
CA LEU A 224 -20.19 5.39 3.57
C LEU A 224 -20.61 6.84 3.86
N GLU A 225 -21.78 6.99 4.44
CA GLU A 225 -22.32 8.28 4.84
C GLU A 225 -21.35 9.02 5.80
N GLY A 226 -21.17 10.32 5.54
CA GLY A 226 -20.27 11.19 6.33
C GLY A 226 -18.79 11.01 6.05
N ALA A 227 -18.36 10.02 5.26
CA ALA A 227 -16.96 9.81 4.93
C ALA A 227 -16.37 10.99 4.15
N ARG A 228 -17.09 11.52 3.14
CA ARG A 228 -16.64 12.65 2.32
C ARG A 228 -16.33 13.93 3.11
N GLU A 229 -16.90 14.08 4.29
CA GLU A 229 -16.62 15.25 5.12
C GLU A 229 -15.21 15.24 5.69
N VAL A 230 -14.68 14.05 5.96
CA VAL A 230 -13.45 13.86 6.78
C VAL A 230 -12.40 12.97 6.14
N SER A 231 -12.59 12.49 4.90
CA SER A 231 -11.66 11.53 4.33
C SER A 231 -11.23 11.85 2.90
N LEU A 232 -10.08 11.29 2.55
CA LEU A 232 -9.64 11.02 1.19
C LEU A 232 -9.09 9.60 1.11
N GLU A 233 -9.12 9.05 -0.10
CA GLU A 233 -8.71 7.70 -0.40
C GLU A 233 -7.65 7.68 -1.49
N PHE A 234 -6.65 6.82 -1.33
CA PHE A 234 -5.53 6.67 -2.27
C PHE A 234 -5.61 5.35 -3.00
N HIS A 235 -5.50 5.41 -4.31
CA HIS A 235 -5.44 4.23 -5.19
C HIS A 235 -4.16 4.19 -6.01
N SER A 236 -3.83 3.01 -6.54
CA SER A 236 -2.65 2.80 -7.37
C SER A 236 -2.92 1.78 -8.46
N LEU A 237 -2.52 2.09 -9.68
CA LEU A 237 -2.52 1.13 -10.79
C LEU A 237 -1.37 0.10 -10.68
N SER A 238 -0.40 0.36 -9.79
CA SER A 238 0.78 -0.48 -9.58
C SER A 238 0.45 -1.94 -9.33
N LYS A 239 -0.64 -2.21 -8.55
CA LYS A 239 -0.98 -3.57 -8.12
C LYS A 239 -2.06 -4.19 -8.98
N THR A 240 -3.02 -3.38 -9.41
CA THR A 240 -4.16 -3.81 -10.22
C THR A 240 -3.74 -4.25 -11.62
N TYR A 241 -2.84 -3.49 -12.27
CA TYR A 241 -2.45 -3.70 -13.65
C TYR A 241 -0.95 -3.96 -13.83
N ASN A 242 -0.24 -4.35 -12.76
CA ASN A 242 1.20 -4.61 -12.79
C ASN A 242 2.02 -3.43 -13.35
N MET A 243 1.66 -2.21 -12.94
CA MET A 243 2.27 -0.95 -13.37
C MET A 243 3.15 -0.32 -12.28
N THR A 244 3.90 -1.13 -11.53
CA THR A 244 4.69 -0.63 -10.39
C THR A 244 5.74 0.40 -10.78
N GLY A 245 6.43 0.17 -11.90
CA GLY A 245 7.45 1.05 -12.46
C GLY A 245 6.88 2.32 -13.13
N TRP A 246 5.60 2.33 -13.49
CA TRP A 246 4.97 3.42 -14.25
C TRP A 246 4.61 4.63 -13.39
N ARG A 247 4.58 4.46 -12.07
CA ARG A 247 4.34 5.53 -11.10
C ARG A 247 3.01 6.27 -11.31
N LEU A 248 1.90 5.55 -11.44
CA LEU A 248 0.56 6.13 -11.57
C LEU A 248 -0.37 5.65 -10.45
N GLY A 249 -0.96 6.62 -9.77
CA GLY A 249 -1.99 6.48 -8.75
C GLY A 249 -2.79 7.77 -8.63
N TRP A 250 -3.68 7.86 -7.67
CA TRP A 250 -4.45 9.08 -7.41
C TRP A 250 -4.94 9.15 -5.96
N ALA A 251 -5.35 10.34 -5.55
CA ALA A 251 -6.16 10.59 -4.37
C ALA A 251 -7.56 11.03 -4.79
N SER A 252 -8.58 10.59 -4.05
CA SER A 252 -9.99 10.97 -4.27
C SER A 252 -10.70 11.25 -2.95
N GLY A 253 -11.69 12.12 -2.93
CA GLY A 253 -12.53 12.40 -1.77
C GLY A 253 -12.80 13.85 -1.51
N ASN A 254 -12.71 14.31 -0.27
CA ASN A 254 -13.04 15.69 0.11
C ASN A 254 -12.29 16.74 -0.73
N ALA A 255 -13.02 17.60 -1.42
CA ALA A 255 -12.44 18.59 -2.34
C ALA A 255 -11.43 19.54 -1.66
N LYS A 256 -11.67 19.92 -0.39
CA LYS A 256 -10.73 20.80 0.35
C LYS A 256 -9.43 20.08 0.69
N LEU A 257 -9.51 18.79 1.01
CA LEU A 257 -8.33 17.95 1.28
C LEU A 257 -7.55 17.71 -0.01
N ILE A 258 -8.23 17.46 -1.13
CA ILE A 258 -7.63 17.32 -2.45
C ILE A 258 -6.92 18.62 -2.87
N ALA A 259 -7.56 19.78 -2.70
CA ALA A 259 -6.94 21.07 -3.01
C ALA A 259 -5.69 21.35 -2.15
N ALA A 260 -5.72 20.97 -0.88
CA ALA A 260 -4.55 21.11 0.01
C ALA A 260 -3.39 20.22 -0.43
N LEU A 261 -3.66 18.96 -0.81
CA LEU A 261 -2.65 18.05 -1.36
C LEU A 261 -2.11 18.57 -2.69
N ALA A 262 -2.97 19.07 -3.58
CA ALA A 262 -2.57 19.64 -4.86
C ALA A 262 -1.63 20.85 -4.67
N LYS A 263 -1.90 21.70 -3.67
CA LYS A 263 -1.02 22.83 -3.33
C LYS A 263 0.36 22.37 -2.85
N VAL A 264 0.45 21.29 -2.08
CA VAL A 264 1.75 20.70 -1.70
C VAL A 264 2.44 20.14 -2.93
N LYS A 265 1.71 19.36 -3.74
CA LYS A 265 2.24 18.72 -4.96
C LYS A 265 2.85 19.72 -5.93
N SER A 266 2.16 20.83 -6.23
CA SER A 266 2.63 21.87 -7.16
C SER A 266 3.93 22.58 -6.72
N ASN A 267 4.34 22.41 -5.45
CA ASN A 267 5.61 22.89 -4.94
C ASN A 267 6.72 21.80 -4.88
N ILE A 268 6.41 20.56 -5.30
CA ILE A 268 7.32 19.42 -5.23
C ILE A 268 7.63 18.86 -6.61
N ASP A 269 6.61 18.73 -7.47
CA ASP A 269 6.75 18.17 -8.81
C ASP A 269 5.85 18.88 -9.83
N SER A 270 6.03 18.56 -11.11
CA SER A 270 5.27 19.13 -12.25
C SER A 270 4.31 18.15 -12.89
N GLY A 271 3.90 17.11 -12.15
CA GLY A 271 2.92 16.13 -12.60
C GLY A 271 3.53 14.89 -13.28
N ILE A 272 2.64 14.00 -13.71
CA ILE A 272 2.96 12.71 -14.30
C ILE A 272 3.13 12.91 -15.83
N PHE A 273 4.11 12.26 -16.45
CA PHE A 273 4.23 12.23 -17.91
C PHE A 273 2.90 11.90 -18.57
N SER A 274 2.46 12.76 -19.51
CA SER A 274 1.12 12.70 -20.12
C SER A 274 0.81 11.37 -20.79
N ALA A 275 1.81 10.73 -21.43
CA ALA A 275 1.64 9.42 -22.03
C ALA A 275 1.33 8.32 -21.00
N VAL A 276 1.92 8.38 -19.79
CA VAL A 276 1.58 7.46 -18.70
C VAL A 276 0.14 7.72 -18.22
N GLN A 277 -0.31 8.96 -18.20
CA GLN A 277 -1.69 9.28 -17.85
C GLN A 277 -2.70 8.75 -18.89
N SER A 278 -2.37 8.83 -20.19
CA SER A 278 -3.17 8.25 -21.27
C SER A 278 -3.27 6.72 -21.15
N ALA A 279 -2.16 6.06 -20.82
CA ALA A 279 -2.18 4.63 -20.50
C ALA A 279 -3.05 4.31 -19.27
N GLY A 280 -3.09 5.20 -18.28
CA GLY A 280 -3.99 5.11 -17.13
C GLY A 280 -5.46 5.18 -17.53
N VAL A 281 -5.82 6.02 -18.50
CA VAL A 281 -7.17 6.04 -19.09
C VAL A 281 -7.49 4.68 -19.72
N ALA A 282 -6.59 4.14 -20.54
CA ALA A 282 -6.79 2.82 -21.15
C ALA A 282 -6.90 1.69 -20.12
N ALA A 283 -6.16 1.76 -19.01
CA ALA A 283 -6.27 0.80 -17.93
C ALA A 283 -7.64 0.81 -17.25
N LEU A 284 -8.18 1.99 -16.96
CA LEU A 284 -9.45 2.14 -16.23
C LEU A 284 -10.68 1.93 -17.12
N SER A 285 -10.61 2.33 -18.40
CA SER A 285 -11.72 2.26 -19.35
C SER A 285 -11.69 0.99 -20.23
N GLY A 286 -10.58 0.27 -20.25
CA GLY A 286 -10.38 -0.92 -21.08
C GLY A 286 -10.94 -2.20 -20.44
N PRO A 287 -10.66 -3.36 -21.09
CA PRO A 287 -11.10 -4.67 -20.61
C PRO A 287 -10.58 -5.00 -19.22
N GLN A 288 -11.46 -5.51 -18.33
CA GLN A 288 -11.14 -5.83 -16.93
C GLN A 288 -10.93 -7.34 -16.67
N GLU A 289 -10.93 -8.16 -17.71
CA GLU A 289 -10.68 -9.61 -17.63
C GLU A 289 -9.30 -9.92 -17.07
N TYR A 290 -8.34 -9.03 -17.35
CA TYR A 290 -6.99 -9.14 -16.80
C TYR A 290 -6.98 -9.10 -15.27
N VAL A 291 -7.73 -8.20 -14.65
CA VAL A 291 -7.84 -8.07 -13.18
C VAL A 291 -8.37 -9.38 -12.60
N LYS A 292 -9.43 -9.95 -13.20
CA LYS A 292 -9.99 -11.26 -12.81
C LYS A 292 -8.95 -12.38 -12.94
N SER A 293 -8.17 -12.37 -14.04
CA SER A 293 -7.12 -13.37 -14.25
C SER A 293 -6.00 -13.27 -13.19
N MET A 294 -5.61 -12.05 -12.80
CA MET A 294 -4.63 -11.82 -11.74
C MET A 294 -5.14 -12.27 -10.37
N CYS A 295 -6.40 -11.98 -10.04
CA CYS A 295 -7.02 -12.50 -8.82
C CYS A 295 -6.98 -14.05 -8.78
N ASN A 296 -7.32 -14.71 -9.88
CA ASN A 296 -7.25 -16.18 -10.00
C ASN A 296 -5.80 -16.70 -9.87
N LEU A 297 -4.84 -16.02 -10.47
CA LEU A 297 -3.41 -16.37 -10.38
C LEU A 297 -2.94 -16.30 -8.93
N TYR A 298 -3.18 -15.17 -8.25
CA TYR A 298 -2.78 -14.99 -6.87
C TYR A 298 -3.56 -15.90 -5.91
N ARG A 299 -4.83 -16.18 -6.18
CA ARG A 299 -5.60 -17.18 -5.42
C ARG A 299 -4.95 -18.56 -5.46
N LYS A 300 -4.57 -19.05 -6.66
CA LYS A 300 -3.90 -20.34 -6.83
C LYS A 300 -2.53 -20.38 -6.13
N ARG A 301 -1.79 -19.27 -6.12
CA ARG A 301 -0.50 -19.13 -5.43
C ARG A 301 -0.71 -19.10 -3.90
N ARG A 302 -1.69 -18.35 -3.43
CA ARG A 302 -2.09 -18.32 -2.02
C ARG A 302 -2.45 -19.69 -1.52
N ASP A 303 -3.31 -20.40 -2.23
CA ASP A 303 -3.79 -21.73 -1.82
C ASP A 303 -2.62 -22.70 -1.73
N CYS A 304 -1.73 -22.72 -2.73
CA CYS A 304 -0.52 -23.52 -2.72
C CYS A 304 0.39 -23.20 -1.52
N LEU A 305 0.62 -21.91 -1.22
CA LEU A 305 1.47 -21.53 -0.08
C LEU A 305 0.80 -21.91 1.24
N MET A 306 -0.50 -21.64 1.41
CA MET A 306 -1.24 -21.94 2.64
C MET A 306 -1.27 -23.45 2.95
N GLU A 307 -1.60 -24.26 1.96
CA GLU A 307 -1.60 -25.73 2.09
C GLU A 307 -0.22 -26.25 2.52
N GLY A 308 0.85 -25.73 1.91
CA GLY A 308 2.20 -26.12 2.29
C GLY A 308 2.63 -25.65 3.68
N LEU A 309 2.23 -24.45 4.10
CA LEU A 309 2.48 -23.95 5.45
C LEU A 309 1.72 -24.76 6.51
N ASP A 310 0.47 -25.14 6.23
CA ASP A 310 -0.33 -26.00 7.12
C ASP A 310 0.34 -27.36 7.33
N LEU A 311 0.88 -27.98 6.25
CA LEU A 311 1.63 -29.24 6.34
C LEU A 311 2.94 -29.11 7.15
N LEU A 312 3.53 -27.90 7.15
CA LEU A 312 4.71 -27.59 7.97
C LEU A 312 4.38 -27.20 9.42
N GLY A 313 3.09 -27.12 9.78
CA GLY A 313 2.63 -26.67 11.08
C GLY A 313 2.80 -25.16 11.34
N TRP A 314 3.01 -24.38 10.26
CA TRP A 314 3.17 -22.93 10.39
C TRP A 314 1.82 -22.24 10.43
N LYS A 315 1.65 -21.32 11.39
CA LYS A 315 0.39 -20.60 11.57
C LYS A 315 0.35 -19.32 10.75
N ALA A 316 -0.61 -19.23 9.84
CA ALA A 316 -0.91 -18.05 9.06
C ALA A 316 -2.41 -17.91 8.85
N HIS A 317 -2.92 -16.67 8.81
CA HIS A 317 -4.29 -16.43 8.39
C HIS A 317 -4.39 -16.49 6.86
N ARG A 318 -5.39 -17.22 6.34
CA ARG A 318 -5.65 -17.28 4.91
C ARG A 318 -6.10 -15.89 4.42
N PRO A 319 -5.36 -15.22 3.53
CA PRO A 319 -5.74 -13.90 3.03
C PRO A 319 -7.02 -13.96 2.20
N LYS A 320 -7.95 -13.01 2.44
CA LYS A 320 -9.11 -12.75 1.58
C LYS A 320 -8.78 -11.75 0.46
N ALA A 321 -7.68 -11.03 0.59
CA ALA A 321 -7.22 -10.01 -0.35
C ALA A 321 -5.70 -9.79 -0.21
N THR A 322 -5.13 -8.97 -1.06
CA THR A 322 -3.70 -8.72 -1.25
C THR A 322 -2.95 -9.92 -1.82
N PHE A 323 -1.70 -9.77 -2.12
CA PHE A 323 -0.80 -10.89 -2.45
C PHE A 323 0.25 -11.12 -1.34
N TYR A 324 -0.12 -10.86 -0.09
CA TYR A 324 0.73 -11.10 1.07
C TYR A 324 0.16 -12.21 1.95
N VAL A 325 1.07 -12.93 2.61
CA VAL A 325 0.76 -13.86 3.69
C VAL A 325 1.56 -13.43 4.90
N TRP A 326 0.87 -13.21 6.02
CA TRP A 326 1.44 -12.80 7.30
C TRP A 326 1.55 -14.02 8.21
N ILE A 327 2.78 -14.38 8.58
CA ILE A 327 3.11 -15.67 9.16
C ILE A 327 3.79 -15.47 10.49
N LYS A 328 3.32 -16.16 11.53
CA LYS A 328 3.99 -16.17 12.84
C LYS A 328 5.35 -16.85 12.75
N VAL A 329 6.36 -16.24 13.37
CA VAL A 329 7.66 -16.90 13.57
C VAL A 329 7.60 -17.82 14.80
N PRO A 330 8.45 -18.86 14.86
CA PRO A 330 8.59 -19.69 16.06
C PRO A 330 8.94 -18.84 17.29
N LYS A 331 8.36 -19.17 18.46
CA LYS A 331 8.53 -18.39 19.71
C LYS A 331 9.99 -18.23 20.17
N ALA A 332 10.87 -19.14 19.77
CA ALA A 332 12.29 -19.14 20.16
C ALA A 332 13.16 -18.11 19.43
N THR A 333 12.60 -17.33 18.50
CA THR A 333 13.39 -16.41 17.66
C THR A 333 12.62 -15.12 17.39
N ASN A 334 13.32 -14.09 16.91
CA ASN A 334 12.71 -12.85 16.42
C ASN A 334 12.64 -12.82 14.89
N SER A 335 11.85 -11.88 14.35
CA SER A 335 11.58 -11.78 12.91
C SER A 335 12.82 -11.58 12.05
N ILE A 336 13.80 -10.80 12.51
CA ILE A 336 15.06 -10.56 11.77
C ILE A 336 15.92 -11.82 11.74
N LYS A 337 16.14 -12.45 12.89
CA LYS A 337 16.93 -13.69 12.97
C LYS A 337 16.31 -14.78 12.13
N PHE A 338 14.98 -14.93 12.20
CA PHE A 338 14.27 -15.96 11.43
C PHE A 338 14.37 -15.71 9.92
N ALA A 339 14.20 -14.46 9.46
CA ALA A 339 14.42 -14.11 8.06
C ALA A 339 15.87 -14.40 7.61
N GLY A 340 16.86 -14.16 8.48
CA GLY A 340 18.25 -14.52 8.23
C GLY A 340 18.44 -16.04 8.06
N VAL A 341 17.86 -16.86 8.95
CA VAL A 341 17.89 -18.32 8.84
C VAL A 341 17.28 -18.82 7.53
N LEU A 342 16.13 -18.24 7.11
CA LEU A 342 15.50 -18.58 5.84
C LEU A 342 16.37 -18.25 4.63
N LEU A 343 17.05 -17.11 4.67
CA LEU A 343 18.00 -16.75 3.61
C LEU A 343 19.22 -17.67 3.61
N GLU A 344 19.82 -17.95 4.76
CA GLU A 344 21.06 -18.71 4.82
C GLU A 344 20.88 -20.20 4.54
N LYS A 345 19.86 -20.81 5.12
CA LYS A 345 19.65 -22.27 5.05
C LYS A 345 18.76 -22.72 3.90
N ALA A 346 17.79 -21.86 3.47
CA ALA A 346 16.84 -22.22 2.42
C ALA A 346 16.97 -21.40 1.14
N ASN A 347 17.81 -20.36 1.11
CA ASN A 347 17.87 -19.40 0.01
C ASN A 347 16.52 -18.71 -0.25
N ILE A 348 15.75 -18.45 0.80
CA ILE A 348 14.45 -17.78 0.72
C ILE A 348 14.57 -16.41 1.37
N VAL A 349 14.18 -15.37 0.63
CA VAL A 349 14.06 -14.00 1.14
C VAL A 349 12.63 -13.74 1.56
N VAL A 350 12.44 -13.25 2.78
CA VAL A 350 11.16 -12.79 3.33
C VAL A 350 11.33 -11.43 3.99
N THR A 351 10.24 -10.71 4.25
CA THR A 351 10.33 -9.46 4.99
C THR A 351 10.05 -9.68 6.47
N PRO A 352 11.00 -9.39 7.39
CA PRO A 352 10.75 -9.45 8.83
C PRO A 352 9.68 -8.43 9.22
N GLY A 353 8.77 -8.84 10.10
CA GLY A 353 7.61 -8.03 10.47
C GLY A 353 7.97 -6.72 11.16
N VAL A 354 9.07 -6.69 11.92
CA VAL A 354 9.58 -5.46 12.54
C VAL A 354 9.91 -4.36 11.53
N GLY A 355 10.14 -4.70 10.25
CA GLY A 355 10.32 -3.74 9.15
C GLY A 355 9.08 -2.88 8.86
N PHE A 356 7.93 -3.29 9.36
CA PHE A 356 6.67 -2.55 9.25
C PHE A 356 6.29 -1.82 10.56
N GLY A 357 7.04 -2.03 11.63
CA GLY A 357 6.78 -1.45 12.95
C GLY A 357 7.02 -2.44 14.07
N ARG A 358 7.05 -1.93 15.30
CA ARG A 358 7.37 -2.74 16.49
C ARG A 358 6.35 -3.86 16.73
N CYS A 359 5.07 -3.59 16.45
CA CYS A 359 4.01 -4.59 16.63
C CYS A 359 4.02 -5.68 15.53
N GLY A 360 4.86 -5.53 14.50
CA GLY A 360 5.14 -6.58 13.53
C GLY A 360 6.17 -7.61 14.00
N GLU A 361 6.82 -7.39 15.17
CA GLU A 361 7.72 -8.39 15.74
C GLU A 361 6.96 -9.70 16.06
N GLY A 362 7.64 -10.84 15.84
CA GLY A 362 7.02 -12.16 15.94
C GLY A 362 6.33 -12.63 14.65
N TYR A 363 6.47 -11.86 13.55
CA TYR A 363 5.92 -12.22 12.25
C TYR A 363 6.93 -12.01 11.12
N ILE A 364 6.69 -12.69 9.99
CA ILE A 364 7.29 -12.41 8.69
C ILE A 364 6.20 -12.22 7.65
N ARG A 365 6.50 -11.46 6.59
CA ARG A 365 5.63 -11.34 5.42
C ARG A 365 6.22 -12.10 4.23
N MET A 366 5.42 -12.97 3.61
CA MET A 366 5.72 -13.55 2.31
C MET A 366 4.82 -12.92 1.24
N ALA A 367 5.37 -12.68 0.04
CA ALA A 367 4.65 -12.17 -1.12
C ALA A 367 4.44 -13.27 -2.16
N LEU A 368 3.26 -13.31 -2.77
CA LEU A 368 2.87 -14.27 -3.80
C LEU A 368 3.32 -13.86 -5.22
N THR A 369 4.36 -13.04 -5.31
CA THR A 369 4.85 -12.41 -6.54
C THR A 369 5.96 -13.20 -7.22
N VAL A 370 5.89 -14.52 -7.11
CA VAL A 370 6.71 -15.50 -7.85
C VAL A 370 5.82 -16.61 -8.38
N SER A 371 6.31 -17.42 -9.33
CA SER A 371 5.51 -18.49 -9.92
C SER A 371 5.09 -19.56 -8.88
N LYS A 372 4.02 -20.31 -9.18
CA LYS A 372 3.53 -21.38 -8.30
C LYS A 372 4.59 -22.47 -8.09
N GLU A 373 5.40 -22.73 -9.11
CA GLU A 373 6.51 -23.68 -9.09
C GLU A 373 7.59 -23.24 -8.09
N ARG A 374 7.93 -21.94 -8.10
CA ARG A 374 8.88 -21.37 -7.14
C ARG A 374 8.33 -21.37 -5.70
N ILE A 375 7.01 -21.20 -5.53
CA ILE A 375 6.37 -21.35 -4.22
C ILE A 375 6.48 -22.81 -3.72
N ARG A 376 6.20 -23.80 -4.58
CA ARG A 376 6.37 -25.22 -4.22
C ARG A 376 7.80 -25.54 -3.83
N GLU A 377 8.75 -25.06 -4.62
CA GLU A 377 10.18 -25.22 -4.32
C GLU A 377 10.56 -24.57 -2.98
N ALA A 378 10.05 -23.36 -2.70
CA ALA A 378 10.25 -22.73 -1.40
C ALA A 378 9.74 -23.61 -0.25
N LEU A 379 8.54 -24.19 -0.38
CA LEU A 379 7.97 -25.11 0.60
C LEU A 379 8.84 -26.36 0.81
N GLU A 380 9.37 -26.95 -0.26
CA GLU A 380 10.32 -28.09 -0.14
C GLU A 380 11.62 -27.68 0.58
N ARG A 381 12.12 -26.47 0.34
CA ARG A 381 13.30 -25.97 1.04
C ARG A 381 13.01 -25.70 2.53
N LEU A 382 11.78 -25.27 2.87
CA LEU A 382 11.36 -25.03 4.25
C LEU A 382 11.25 -26.30 5.09
N LYS A 383 10.97 -27.49 4.49
CA LYS A 383 10.95 -28.78 5.20
C LYS A 383 12.27 -29.13 5.86
N LYS A 384 13.37 -28.49 5.44
CA LYS A 384 14.73 -28.78 5.92
C LYS A 384 15.15 -27.85 7.08
N ILE A 385 14.27 -26.95 7.51
CA ILE A 385 14.52 -25.97 8.57
C ILE A 385 13.79 -26.36 9.85
#